data_cf1766a4925843131de45ec201f1c44b
#
_entry.id   cf1766a4925843131de45ec201f1c44b
#
_cell.length_a   1.000
_cell.length_b   1.000
_cell.length_c   1.000
_cell.angle_alpha   90.00
_cell.angle_beta   90.00
_cell.angle_gamma   90.00
#
_symmetry.space_group_name_H-M   'P 1'
#
loop_
_entity.id
_entity.type
_entity.pdbx_description
1 polymer ?
#
loop_
_entity_poly.entity_id
_entity_poly.type
_entity_poly.pdbx_seq_one_letter_code
_entity_poly.pdbx_strand_id
1 'polypeptide(L)'
;DMANRNIYLLSLNQQWHTRLLPDSILKNENADIIEDISHANSIHKVYLAAMDGLEKLKPGDILVIYRTSDGLGPAHYRSVATSVGVVEEYRPISSFASRDEFMSYCQPYSVFSDAELDQFWLRKKYPHVFRFTYNAAFKRRVTRGEMIEKFSMNPAAYWGFMRLTRDQFNSIAQAGQMDESIIIN
;
A
#
# COMPACT_ATOMS: atom_id res chain seq x y z
N ASP A 1 14.16 -16.39 -2.51
CA ASP A 1 13.31 -17.56 -2.27
C ASP A 1 11.94 -17.11 -1.77
N MET A 2 10.92 -17.27 -2.62
CA MET A 2 9.53 -16.87 -2.31
C MET A 2 8.91 -17.67 -1.16
N ALA A 3 9.45 -18.84 -0.81
CA ALA A 3 8.89 -19.68 0.25
C ALA A 3 8.93 -19.03 1.64
N ASN A 4 9.83 -18.07 1.86
CA ASN A 4 10.00 -17.41 3.15
C ASN A 4 9.42 -15.99 3.22
N ARG A 5 8.74 -15.53 2.16
CA ARG A 5 8.12 -14.22 2.14
C ARG A 5 6.70 -14.29 2.69
N ASN A 6 6.39 -13.38 3.58
CA ASN A 6 5.01 -13.19 4.01
C ASN A 6 4.28 -12.28 3.03
N ILE A 7 2.97 -12.47 2.94
CA ILE A 7 2.11 -11.68 2.05
C ILE A 7 1.05 -11.02 2.91
N TYR A 8 0.88 -9.72 2.73
CA TYR A 8 -0.10 -8.93 3.48
C TYR A 8 -0.98 -8.10 2.55
N LEU A 9 -2.22 -7.93 2.96
CA LEU A 9 -3.09 -6.89 2.42
C LEU A 9 -2.87 -5.64 3.28
N LEU A 10 -2.56 -4.53 2.64
CA LEU A 10 -2.33 -3.24 3.30
C LEU A 10 -3.32 -2.21 2.79
N SER A 11 -4.08 -1.63 3.71
CA SER A 11 -5.09 -0.62 3.40
C SER A 11 -4.46 0.78 3.30
N LEU A 12 -4.77 1.48 2.22
CA LEU A 12 -4.51 2.91 2.07
C LEU A 12 -5.85 3.61 1.89
N ASN A 13 -6.01 4.78 2.50
CA ASN A 13 -7.19 5.57 2.21
C ASN A 13 -7.10 6.15 0.78
N GLN A 14 -8.25 6.52 0.21
CA GLN A 14 -8.34 6.95 -1.17
C GLN A 14 -7.39 8.12 -1.50
N GLN A 15 -7.32 9.10 -0.62
CA GLN A 15 -6.52 10.31 -0.82
C GLN A 15 -5.04 9.98 -0.99
N TRP A 16 -4.49 9.16 -0.09
CA TRP A 16 -3.06 8.82 -0.12
C TRP A 16 -2.75 7.81 -1.22
N HIS A 17 -3.68 6.89 -1.48
CA HIS A 17 -3.52 5.89 -2.54
C HIS A 17 -3.28 6.55 -3.90
N THR A 18 -4.13 7.47 -4.30
CA THR A 18 -4.02 8.13 -5.60
C THR A 18 -2.74 8.96 -5.73
N ARG A 19 -2.35 9.64 -4.65
CA ARG A 19 -1.11 10.44 -4.64
C ARG A 19 0.15 9.57 -4.67
N LEU A 20 0.13 8.42 -3.98
CA LEU A 20 1.30 7.55 -3.86
C LEU A 20 1.48 6.65 -5.09
N LEU A 21 0.38 6.19 -5.66
CA LEU A 21 0.37 5.19 -6.74
C LEU A 21 -0.43 5.72 -7.94
N PRO A 22 0.06 6.72 -8.67
CA PRO A 22 -0.70 7.34 -9.75
C PRO A 22 -1.04 6.38 -10.89
N ASP A 23 -0.20 5.36 -11.15
CA ASP A 23 -0.46 4.36 -12.20
C ASP A 23 -1.62 3.40 -11.85
N SER A 24 -2.05 3.40 -10.60
CA SER A 24 -3.18 2.59 -10.12
C SER A 24 -4.47 3.38 -10.09
N ILE A 25 -4.53 4.53 -10.78
CA ILE A 25 -5.72 5.37 -10.84
C ILE A 25 -6.85 4.63 -11.53
N LEU A 26 -8.00 4.71 -10.92
CA LEU A 26 -9.21 4.11 -11.46
C LEU A 26 -9.76 5.00 -12.58
N LYS A 27 -10.37 4.38 -13.60
CA LYS A 27 -10.82 5.06 -14.83
C LYS A 27 -11.74 6.25 -14.60
N ASN A 28 -12.41 6.33 -13.46
CA ASN A 28 -13.31 7.42 -13.10
C ASN A 28 -12.66 8.50 -12.23
N GLU A 29 -11.36 8.40 -11.97
CA GLU A 29 -10.63 9.43 -11.24
C GLU A 29 -10.06 10.43 -12.25
N ASN A 30 -10.07 11.72 -11.88
CA ASN A 30 -9.64 12.77 -12.78
C ASN A 30 -8.11 12.77 -12.91
N ALA A 31 -7.61 12.50 -14.10
CA ALA A 31 -6.17 12.47 -14.39
C ALA A 31 -5.47 13.84 -14.22
N ASP A 32 -6.22 14.92 -14.23
CA ASP A 32 -5.67 16.29 -14.07
C ASP A 32 -5.15 16.55 -12.66
N ILE A 33 -5.44 15.66 -11.70
CA ILE A 33 -4.94 15.77 -10.33
C ILE A 33 -3.51 15.20 -10.20
N ILE A 34 -3.03 14.49 -11.22
CA ILE A 34 -1.67 13.95 -11.21
C ILE A 34 -0.71 15.07 -11.58
N GLU A 35 -0.19 15.73 -10.56
CA GLU A 35 0.97 16.58 -10.77
C GLU A 35 2.15 15.69 -11.12
N ASP A 36 2.91 16.09 -12.14
CA ASP A 36 4.15 15.42 -12.51
C ASP A 36 5.22 15.73 -11.47
N ILE A 37 5.07 15.10 -10.31
CA ILE A 37 6.00 15.23 -9.19
C ILE A 37 6.95 14.04 -9.27
N SER A 38 8.24 14.29 -9.35
CA SER A 38 9.26 13.24 -9.54
C SER A 38 9.18 12.09 -8.52
N HIS A 39 8.84 12.39 -7.27
CA HIS A 39 8.71 11.35 -6.24
C HIS A 39 7.45 10.48 -6.41
N ALA A 40 6.38 10.99 -7.04
CA ALA A 40 5.19 10.20 -7.35
C ALA A 40 5.47 9.17 -8.46
N ASN A 41 6.47 9.43 -9.29
CA ASN A 41 6.86 8.54 -10.40
C ASN A 41 7.93 7.53 -10.01
N SER A 42 8.51 7.63 -8.81
CA SER A 42 9.49 6.66 -8.34
C SER A 42 8.83 5.31 -8.04
N ILE A 43 9.56 4.22 -8.35
CA ILE A 43 9.13 2.89 -7.91
C ILE A 43 9.28 2.71 -6.39
N HIS A 44 10.14 3.49 -5.75
CA HIS A 44 10.30 3.47 -4.30
C HIS A 44 9.25 4.37 -3.66
N LYS A 45 8.57 3.84 -2.64
CA LYS A 45 7.52 4.55 -1.92
C LYS A 45 7.77 4.46 -0.42
N VAL A 46 7.62 5.59 0.26
CA VAL A 46 7.61 5.63 1.74
C VAL A 46 6.21 5.99 2.20
N TYR A 47 5.72 5.23 3.17
CA TYR A 47 4.40 5.44 3.75
C TYR A 47 4.47 5.37 5.27
N LEU A 48 3.57 6.10 5.92
CA LEU A 48 3.43 6.12 7.37
C LEU A 48 2.03 5.66 7.75
N ALA A 49 1.94 4.82 8.78
CA ALA A 49 0.66 4.28 9.24
C ALA A 49 0.67 4.01 10.75
N ALA A 50 -0.52 3.78 11.29
CA ALA A 50 -0.72 3.51 12.72
C ALA A 50 -1.34 2.15 12.99
N MET A 51 -1.56 1.33 11.96
CA MET A 51 -2.23 0.03 12.11
C MET A 51 -1.35 -0.95 12.89
N ASP A 52 -1.98 -1.69 13.78
CA ASP A 52 -1.28 -2.71 14.57
C ASP A 52 -0.74 -3.84 13.68
N GLY A 53 0.45 -4.31 13.98
CA GLY A 53 1.08 -5.45 13.31
C GLY A 53 2.08 -5.05 12.24
N LEU A 54 2.15 -3.79 11.84
CA LEU A 54 3.08 -3.32 10.81
C LEU A 54 4.54 -3.51 11.17
N GLU A 55 4.87 -3.61 12.47
CA GLU A 55 6.22 -3.92 12.94
C GLU A 55 6.71 -5.31 12.50
N LYS A 56 5.81 -6.15 12.01
CA LYS A 56 6.14 -7.48 11.48
C LYS A 56 6.70 -7.45 10.06
N LEU A 57 6.57 -6.32 9.36
CA LEU A 57 7.06 -6.19 7.99
C LEU A 57 8.58 -6.41 7.92
N LYS A 58 9.00 -7.19 6.95
CA LYS A 58 10.41 -7.51 6.70
C LYS A 58 10.75 -7.26 5.23
N PRO A 59 12.01 -6.93 4.94
CA PRO A 59 12.45 -6.85 3.53
C PRO A 59 12.08 -8.10 2.76
N GLY A 60 11.48 -7.89 1.58
CA GLY A 60 11.03 -8.97 0.71
C GLY A 60 9.58 -9.38 0.90
N ASP A 61 8.91 -8.94 1.96
CA ASP A 61 7.48 -9.22 2.14
C ASP A 61 6.66 -8.56 1.02
N ILE A 62 5.58 -9.22 0.62
CA ILE A 62 4.72 -8.77 -0.47
C ILE A 62 3.52 -8.04 0.11
N LEU A 63 3.19 -6.89 -0.48
CA LEU A 63 2.04 -6.09 -0.12
C LEU A 63 1.04 -6.08 -1.27
N VAL A 64 -0.18 -6.52 -1.00
CA VAL A 64 -1.34 -6.25 -1.86
C VAL A 64 -1.95 -4.95 -1.37
N ILE A 65 -1.89 -3.92 -2.19
CA ILE A 65 -2.39 -2.60 -1.84
C ILE A 65 -3.90 -2.57 -2.02
N TYR A 66 -4.59 -2.22 -0.95
CA TYR A 66 -6.05 -2.21 -0.86
C TYR A 66 -6.50 -0.78 -0.58
N ARG A 67 -7.29 -0.22 -1.50
CA ARG A 67 -7.84 1.12 -1.36
C ARG A 67 -9.19 1.03 -0.67
N THR A 68 -9.34 1.75 0.44
CA THR A 68 -10.60 1.80 1.15
C THR A 68 -11.69 2.48 0.33
N SER A 69 -12.95 2.28 0.73
CA SER A 69 -14.11 2.85 0.06
C SER A 69 -14.00 4.36 -0.11
N ASP A 70 -14.47 4.85 -1.25
CA ASP A 70 -14.59 6.29 -1.54
C ASP A 70 -15.81 6.95 -0.87
N GLY A 71 -16.60 6.17 -0.10
CA GLY A 71 -17.80 6.67 0.57
C GLY A 71 -19.03 6.80 -0.33
N LEU A 72 -18.93 6.47 -1.62
CA LEU A 72 -20.03 6.58 -2.58
C LEU A 72 -20.93 5.34 -2.62
N GLY A 73 -20.63 4.34 -1.81
CA GLY A 73 -21.40 3.10 -1.74
C GLY A 73 -20.81 2.11 -0.76
N PRO A 74 -21.37 0.88 -0.66
CA PRO A 74 -20.90 -0.12 0.28
C PRO A 74 -19.44 -0.52 0.02
N ALA A 75 -18.68 -0.73 1.11
CA ALA A 75 -17.28 -1.16 1.06
C ALA A 75 -17.10 -2.47 0.24
N HIS A 76 -18.10 -3.35 0.29
CA HIS A 76 -18.14 -4.62 -0.44
C HIS A 76 -17.82 -4.44 -1.94
N TYR A 77 -18.28 -3.34 -2.54
CA TYR A 77 -18.10 -3.05 -3.96
C TYR A 77 -17.15 -1.89 -4.26
N ARG A 78 -16.83 -1.07 -3.27
CA ARG A 78 -16.09 0.18 -3.44
C ARG A 78 -14.67 0.14 -2.87
N SER A 79 -14.36 -0.86 -2.04
CA SER A 79 -13.01 -1.10 -1.56
C SER A 79 -12.36 -2.17 -2.45
N VAL A 80 -11.16 -1.89 -2.95
CA VAL A 80 -10.58 -2.68 -4.04
C VAL A 80 -9.08 -2.87 -3.85
N ALA A 81 -8.58 -4.06 -4.22
CA ALA A 81 -7.16 -4.30 -4.41
C ALA A 81 -6.74 -3.73 -5.77
N THR A 82 -5.65 -2.99 -5.82
CA THR A 82 -5.25 -2.21 -7.01
C THR A 82 -3.83 -2.50 -7.49
N SER A 83 -2.97 -3.01 -6.64
CA SER A 83 -1.54 -3.11 -6.98
C SER A 83 -0.78 -3.97 -6.00
N VAL A 84 0.47 -4.28 -6.35
CA VAL A 84 1.37 -5.08 -5.53
C VAL A 84 2.69 -4.36 -5.38
N GLY A 85 3.24 -4.41 -4.17
CA GLY A 85 4.57 -3.92 -3.85
C GLY A 85 5.37 -4.93 -3.06
N VAL A 86 6.67 -4.64 -2.90
CA VAL A 86 7.59 -5.45 -2.10
C VAL A 86 8.27 -4.57 -1.07
N VAL A 87 8.22 -4.99 0.19
CA VAL A 87 8.81 -4.23 1.30
C VAL A 87 10.33 -4.20 1.14
N GLU A 88 10.90 -3.01 1.26
CA GLU A 88 12.34 -2.80 1.30
C GLU A 88 12.85 -2.66 2.74
N GLU A 89 12.13 -1.89 3.56
CA GLU A 89 12.57 -1.60 4.92
C GLU A 89 11.40 -1.16 5.79
N TYR A 90 11.40 -1.59 7.03
CA TYR A 90 10.55 -1.06 8.09
C TYR A 90 11.42 -0.32 9.11
N ARG A 91 11.05 0.93 9.41
CA ARG A 91 11.71 1.73 10.46
C ARG A 91 10.65 2.39 11.33
N PRO A 92 10.54 2.03 12.61
CA PRO A 92 9.64 2.79 13.49
C PRO A 92 10.10 4.25 13.57
N ILE A 93 9.14 5.16 13.75
CA ILE A 93 9.46 6.60 13.80
C ILE A 93 10.47 6.92 14.94
N SER A 94 10.41 6.13 16.01
CA SER A 94 11.34 6.26 17.12
C SER A 94 12.79 5.90 16.78
N SER A 95 13.02 5.23 15.64
CA SER A 95 14.37 4.86 15.20
C SER A 95 15.15 6.02 14.57
N PHE A 96 14.48 7.10 14.21
CA PHE A 96 15.12 8.27 13.64
C PHE A 96 15.69 9.13 14.76
N ALA A 97 16.99 9.49 14.65
CA ALA A 97 17.69 10.25 15.68
C ALA A 97 17.24 11.72 15.74
N SER A 98 16.75 12.27 14.62
CA SER A 98 16.37 13.66 14.50
C SER A 98 15.29 13.86 13.45
N ARG A 99 14.66 15.05 13.49
CA ARG A 99 13.74 15.49 12.46
C ARG A 99 14.40 15.48 11.08
N ASP A 100 15.63 15.95 10.98
CA ASP A 100 16.34 16.02 9.70
C ASP A 100 16.57 14.64 9.08
N GLU A 101 16.90 13.64 9.90
CA GLU A 101 17.04 12.26 9.46
C GLU A 101 15.70 11.72 8.94
N PHE A 102 14.61 11.96 9.68
CA PHE A 102 13.26 11.54 9.28
C PHE A 102 12.85 12.21 7.95
N MET A 103 13.05 13.52 7.84
CA MET A 103 12.71 14.27 6.63
C MET A 103 13.51 13.78 5.42
N SER A 104 14.81 13.54 5.60
CA SER A 104 15.67 13.02 4.52
C SER A 104 15.25 11.63 4.05
N TYR A 105 14.74 10.81 4.94
CA TYR A 105 14.24 9.48 4.60
C TYR A 105 12.91 9.54 3.82
N CYS A 106 12.01 10.42 4.24
CA CYS A 106 10.65 10.46 3.71
C CYS A 106 10.51 11.29 2.44
N GLN A 107 11.17 12.46 2.37
CA GLN A 107 10.95 13.43 1.29
C GLN A 107 11.15 12.88 -0.12
N PRO A 108 12.19 12.06 -0.41
CA PRO A 108 12.42 11.60 -1.78
C PRO A 108 11.33 10.67 -2.32
N TYR A 109 10.61 9.96 -1.46
CA TYR A 109 9.76 8.85 -1.88
C TYR A 109 8.35 8.90 -1.30
N SER A 110 8.00 9.93 -0.54
CA SER A 110 6.64 10.06 0.00
C SER A 110 5.84 11.11 -0.77
N VAL A 111 4.52 11.02 -0.66
CA VAL A 111 3.60 11.99 -1.26
C VAL A 111 3.15 13.05 -0.27
N PHE A 112 3.64 12.98 0.95
CA PHE A 112 3.30 13.94 1.98
C PHE A 112 4.09 15.24 1.76
N SER A 113 3.41 16.37 1.97
CA SER A 113 4.10 17.67 1.95
C SER A 113 5.06 17.78 3.13
N ASP A 114 5.99 18.73 3.04
CA ASP A 114 6.90 19.02 4.15
C ASP A 114 6.14 19.39 5.44
N ALA A 115 5.06 20.14 5.30
CA ALA A 115 4.21 20.51 6.43
C ALA A 115 3.53 19.28 7.05
N GLU A 116 3.04 18.34 6.22
CA GLU A 116 2.45 17.09 6.68
C GLU A 116 3.50 16.22 7.40
N LEU A 117 4.67 16.06 6.80
CA LEU A 117 5.77 15.29 7.42
C LEU A 117 6.23 15.91 8.74
N ASP A 118 6.28 17.23 8.81
CA ASP A 118 6.65 17.95 10.03
C ASP A 118 5.64 17.63 11.16
N GLN A 119 4.36 17.64 10.85
CA GLN A 119 3.32 17.28 11.81
C GLN A 119 3.41 15.80 12.22
N PHE A 120 3.72 14.90 11.30
CA PHE A 120 3.89 13.48 11.61
C PHE A 120 5.08 13.27 12.55
N TRP A 121 6.15 14.00 12.34
CA TRP A 121 7.31 13.96 13.24
C TRP A 121 6.97 14.50 14.62
N LEU A 122 6.30 15.65 14.67
CA LEU A 122 5.97 16.33 15.91
C LEU A 122 4.99 15.53 16.78
N ARG A 123 3.93 15.02 16.18
CA ARG A 123 2.83 14.35 16.89
C ARG A 123 3.05 12.85 17.04
N LYS A 124 3.86 12.25 16.20
CA LYS A 124 4.13 10.80 16.17
C LYS A 124 2.86 9.94 16.15
N LYS A 125 1.82 10.45 15.49
CA LYS A 125 0.53 9.77 15.35
C LYS A 125 0.66 8.49 14.50
N TYR A 126 1.61 8.46 13.55
CA TYR A 126 1.87 7.34 12.66
C TYR A 126 3.24 6.76 12.98
N PRO A 127 3.32 5.81 13.93
CA PRO A 127 4.61 5.32 14.41
C PRO A 127 5.30 4.35 13.46
N HIS A 128 4.59 3.81 12.47
CA HIS A 128 5.15 2.84 11.54
C HIS A 128 5.53 3.54 10.25
N VAL A 129 6.84 3.56 9.95
CA VAL A 129 7.39 4.10 8.71
C VAL A 129 7.98 2.94 7.93
N PHE A 130 7.64 2.82 6.65
CA PHE A 130 8.20 1.75 5.83
C PHE A 130 8.36 2.19 4.39
N ARG A 131 9.34 1.57 3.73
CA ARG A 131 9.62 1.78 2.31
C ARG A 131 9.35 0.48 1.57
N PHE A 132 8.70 0.60 0.43
CA PHE A 132 8.41 -0.54 -0.45
C PHE A 132 8.62 -0.12 -1.90
N THR A 133 8.82 -1.11 -2.78
CA THR A 133 8.81 -0.88 -4.22
C THR A 133 7.42 -1.13 -4.76
N TYR A 134 7.01 -0.29 -5.71
CA TYR A 134 5.80 -0.49 -6.49
C TYR A 134 6.13 -1.39 -7.67
N ASN A 135 5.54 -2.57 -7.74
CA ASN A 135 5.91 -3.60 -8.71
C ASN A 135 4.91 -3.76 -9.85
N ALA A 136 3.62 -3.71 -9.56
CA ALA A 136 2.60 -3.92 -10.58
C ALA A 136 1.27 -3.29 -10.21
N ALA A 137 0.61 -2.66 -11.17
CA ALA A 137 -0.79 -2.28 -11.08
C ALA A 137 -1.65 -3.42 -11.60
N PHE A 138 -2.83 -3.60 -11.02
CA PHE A 138 -3.83 -4.52 -11.56
C PHE A 138 -4.51 -3.88 -12.77
N LYS A 139 -4.69 -4.65 -13.82
CA LYS A 139 -5.47 -4.22 -14.99
C LYS A 139 -6.97 -4.18 -14.69
N ARG A 140 -7.40 -4.98 -13.70
CA ARG A 140 -8.77 -5.08 -13.23
C ARG A 140 -8.80 -4.94 -11.72
N ARG A 141 -9.73 -4.13 -11.18
CA ARG A 141 -9.96 -4.04 -9.74
C ARG A 141 -10.47 -5.36 -9.19
N VAL A 142 -9.98 -5.73 -8.02
CA VAL A 142 -10.52 -6.87 -7.29
C VAL A 142 -11.25 -6.32 -6.07
N THR A 143 -12.57 -6.43 -6.06
CA THR A 143 -13.38 -5.84 -4.99
C THR A 143 -13.27 -6.65 -3.71
N ARG A 144 -13.53 -5.98 -2.58
CA ARG A 144 -13.64 -6.65 -1.27
C ARG A 144 -14.66 -7.79 -1.33
N GLY A 145 -15.81 -7.55 -1.98
CA GLY A 145 -16.84 -8.59 -2.15
C GLY A 145 -16.36 -9.81 -2.88
N GLU A 146 -15.61 -9.63 -3.97
CA GLU A 146 -15.04 -10.75 -4.71
C GLU A 146 -14.05 -11.55 -3.86
N MET A 147 -13.20 -10.85 -3.10
CA MET A 147 -12.25 -11.52 -2.21
C MET A 147 -12.95 -12.35 -1.12
N ILE A 148 -14.04 -11.85 -0.57
CA ILE A 148 -14.83 -12.57 0.42
C ILE A 148 -15.56 -13.76 -0.19
N GLU A 149 -16.27 -13.54 -1.30
CA GLU A 149 -17.16 -14.55 -1.89
C GLU A 149 -16.39 -15.64 -2.64
N LYS A 150 -15.27 -15.29 -3.31
CA LYS A 150 -14.56 -16.22 -4.20
C LYS A 150 -13.23 -16.71 -3.64
N PHE A 151 -12.57 -15.94 -2.78
CA PHE A 151 -11.21 -16.26 -2.33
C PHE A 151 -11.13 -16.57 -0.85
N SER A 152 -12.27 -16.87 -0.22
CA SER A 152 -12.37 -17.33 1.17
C SER A 152 -11.78 -16.35 2.19
N MET A 153 -11.83 -15.05 1.91
CA MET A 153 -11.36 -14.07 2.87
C MET A 153 -12.45 -13.76 3.88
N ASN A 154 -12.04 -13.61 5.16
CA ASN A 154 -12.96 -13.42 6.27
C ASN A 154 -13.46 -11.98 6.33
N PRO A 155 -14.77 -11.72 6.19
CA PRO A 155 -15.30 -10.36 6.28
C PRO A 155 -15.13 -9.73 7.66
N ALA A 156 -14.96 -10.54 8.71
CA ALA A 156 -14.75 -10.08 10.09
C ALA A 156 -13.26 -9.83 10.43
N ALA A 157 -12.33 -10.11 9.52
CA ALA A 157 -10.92 -9.84 9.74
C ALA A 157 -10.63 -8.33 9.73
N TYR A 158 -9.44 -7.96 10.22
CA TYR A 158 -8.99 -6.57 10.18
C TYR A 158 -8.40 -6.24 8.80
N TRP A 159 -9.19 -5.57 7.97
CA TRP A 159 -8.82 -5.25 6.58
C TRP A 159 -7.87 -4.06 6.46
N GLY A 160 -7.45 -3.48 7.56
CA GLY A 160 -6.40 -2.46 7.55
C GLY A 160 -5.03 -3.04 7.23
N PHE A 161 -4.72 -4.15 7.87
CA PHE A 161 -3.48 -4.90 7.66
C PHE A 161 -3.72 -6.35 8.07
N MET A 162 -3.63 -7.27 7.11
CA MET A 162 -3.90 -8.68 7.36
C MET A 162 -3.02 -9.57 6.51
N ARG A 163 -2.69 -10.73 7.04
CA ARG A 163 -1.91 -11.73 6.32
C ARG A 163 -2.77 -12.45 5.30
N LEU A 164 -2.20 -12.68 4.12
CA LEU A 164 -2.81 -13.48 3.06
C LEU A 164 -2.10 -14.82 2.95
N THR A 165 -2.85 -15.87 2.60
CA THR A 165 -2.24 -17.13 2.16
C THR A 165 -1.71 -16.96 0.74
N ARG A 166 -0.81 -17.84 0.33
CA ARG A 166 -0.32 -17.84 -1.05
C ARG A 166 -1.46 -18.07 -2.05
N ASP A 167 -2.39 -18.96 -1.72
CA ASP A 167 -3.54 -19.24 -2.60
C ASP A 167 -4.43 -18.00 -2.75
N GLN A 168 -4.69 -17.28 -1.67
CA GLN A 168 -5.43 -16.02 -1.72
C GLN A 168 -4.71 -14.98 -2.58
N PHE A 169 -3.40 -14.84 -2.41
CA PHE A 169 -2.59 -13.94 -3.21
C PHE A 169 -2.65 -14.30 -4.69
N ASN A 170 -2.46 -15.57 -5.03
CA ASN A 170 -2.49 -16.03 -6.42
C ASN A 170 -3.86 -15.77 -7.05
N SER A 171 -4.93 -16.00 -6.31
CA SER A 171 -6.31 -15.74 -6.78
C SER A 171 -6.55 -14.26 -7.02
N ILE A 172 -6.08 -13.40 -6.12
CA ILE A 172 -6.19 -11.95 -6.27
C ILE A 172 -5.39 -11.46 -7.48
N ALA A 173 -4.15 -11.92 -7.61
CA ALA A 173 -3.28 -11.55 -8.73
C ALA A 173 -3.85 -11.96 -10.08
N GLN A 174 -4.40 -13.17 -10.15
CA GLN A 174 -5.05 -13.67 -11.37
C GLN A 174 -6.31 -12.87 -11.69
N ALA A 175 -7.16 -12.61 -10.70
CA ALA A 175 -8.38 -11.82 -10.88
C ALA A 175 -8.07 -10.37 -11.29
N GLY A 176 -6.99 -9.81 -10.76
CA GLY A 176 -6.50 -8.47 -11.10
C GLY A 176 -5.79 -8.40 -12.45
N GLN A 177 -5.60 -9.53 -13.12
CA GLN A 177 -4.86 -9.62 -14.37
C GLN A 177 -3.45 -9.04 -14.27
N MET A 178 -2.79 -9.36 -13.18
CA MET A 178 -1.42 -8.92 -12.93
C MET A 178 -0.43 -9.79 -13.73
N ASP A 179 0.62 -9.15 -14.26
CA ASP A 179 1.71 -9.89 -14.89
C ASP A 179 2.58 -10.54 -13.78
N GLU A 180 2.41 -11.87 -13.62
CA GLU A 180 3.09 -12.62 -12.57
C GLU A 180 4.62 -12.63 -12.72
N SER A 181 5.15 -12.38 -13.91
CA SER A 181 6.59 -12.36 -14.15
C SER A 181 7.29 -11.24 -13.38
N ILE A 182 6.59 -10.19 -13.03
CA ILE A 182 7.13 -9.02 -12.35
C ILE A 182 7.40 -9.30 -10.87
N ILE A 183 6.66 -10.23 -10.25
CA ILE A 183 6.73 -10.48 -8.81
C ILE A 183 7.71 -11.60 -8.45
N ILE A 184 7.92 -12.52 -9.35
CA ILE A 184 8.70 -13.74 -9.11
C ILE A 184 10.21 -13.47 -9.14
N ASN A 185 10.59 -12.34 -9.67
CA ASN A 185 11.98 -11.92 -9.75
C ASN A 185 12.31 -10.89 -8.65
#